data_44978ddb09be4d2e126093aedbabfb35
#
_entry.id   44978ddb09be4d2e126093aedbabfb35
#
_cell.length_a   1.000
_cell.length_b   1.000
_cell.length_c   1.000
_cell.angle_alpha   90.00
_cell.angle_beta   90.00
_cell.angle_gamma   90.00
#
_symmetry.space_group_name_H-M   'P 1'
#
loop_
_entity.id
_entity.type
_entity.pdbx_description
1 polymer ?
#
loop_
_entity_poly.entity_id
_entity_poly.type
_entity_poly.pdbx_seq_one_letter_code
_entity_poly.pdbx_strand_id
1 'polypeptide(L)'
;MSARLLGSFGMRTLPAVLVTGASSGMGRACALRLAEGGFKVFASARKERDAQALSEVGSPLIPLILDVTQERTIAEAFRTIRDDVGTAGLAGLVNNAGIAVTGPMELLSLDELRRQFEVNVFGQVAVTQAFLPLLRAARGRIVNVGSVGARFALPFAGGLNSSKAAFESINDSLRMELRPWGIRVVLISPGSIRTSAEAKLLADSEAVVKGFSAEGKARYASSYRAFVQALLGLESHGVGPEVMAETVYRALTARIPKRRYPVGPKSRLLPFLFATLPASMADRLRMRLFRQTGPSGCSLAPTQSPPSPLPGRRA
;
A
#
# COMPACT_ATOMS: atom_id res chain seq x y z
N MET A 1 30.73 55.56 3.25
CA MET A 1 30.58 54.62 4.34
C MET A 1 29.12 54.33 4.49
N SER A 2 28.55 53.19 4.19
CA SER A 2 28.89 51.86 4.52
C SER A 2 28.24 50.90 3.52
N ALA A 3 29.03 50.21 2.73
CA ALA A 3 28.63 49.01 2.00
C ALA A 3 29.02 47.84 2.83
N ARG A 4 28.12 47.19 3.49
CA ARG A 4 28.23 45.83 4.07
C ARG A 4 26.88 45.43 4.61
N LEU A 5 26.27 44.45 3.93
CA LEU A 5 25.48 43.33 4.44
C LEU A 5 24.59 42.77 3.32
N LEU A 6 25.21 42.42 2.18
CA LEU A 6 24.63 41.35 1.34
C LEU A 6 25.20 40.05 1.87
N GLY A 7 24.62 39.61 2.96
CA GLY A 7 24.85 38.25 3.51
C GLY A 7 24.35 37.23 2.48
N SER A 8 25.22 36.33 2.09
CA SER A 8 24.98 35.17 1.24
C SER A 8 23.64 34.52 1.61
N PHE A 9 22.63 34.70 0.77
CA PHE A 9 21.49 33.80 0.72
C PHE A 9 22.04 32.46 0.21
N GLY A 10 22.53 31.63 1.12
CA GLY A 10 22.76 30.23 0.84
C GLY A 10 21.45 29.64 0.33
N MET A 11 21.45 29.17 -0.91
CA MET A 11 20.30 28.44 -1.47
C MET A 11 19.96 27.33 -0.49
N ARG A 12 18.85 27.47 0.24
CA ARG A 12 18.32 26.40 1.12
C ARG A 12 17.96 25.24 0.20
N THR A 13 18.76 24.20 0.20
CA THR A 13 18.45 22.97 -0.51
C THR A 13 17.10 22.43 0.00
N LEU A 14 16.18 22.15 -0.91
CA LEU A 14 14.87 21.60 -0.56
C LEU A 14 15.06 20.24 0.15
N PRO A 15 14.31 19.93 1.23
CA PRO A 15 14.36 18.63 1.85
C PRO A 15 13.92 17.55 0.85
N ALA A 16 14.70 16.48 0.73
CA ALA A 16 14.48 15.43 -0.27
C ALA A 16 13.58 14.32 0.27
N VAL A 17 12.67 13.82 -0.56
CA VAL A 17 11.75 12.71 -0.24
C VAL A 17 11.71 11.72 -1.40
N LEU A 18 11.74 10.41 -1.08
CA LEU A 18 11.46 9.33 -2.04
C LEU A 18 10.01 8.88 -1.91
N VAL A 19 9.29 8.79 -3.04
CA VAL A 19 7.94 8.21 -3.12
C VAL A 19 7.97 6.99 -4.02
N THR A 20 7.69 5.80 -3.47
CA THR A 20 7.61 4.57 -4.26
C THR A 20 6.26 4.42 -4.96
N GLY A 21 6.27 3.90 -6.21
CA GLY A 21 5.04 3.71 -6.99
C GLY A 21 4.31 5.02 -7.31
N ALA A 22 5.06 6.04 -7.70
CA ALA A 22 4.56 7.39 -7.98
C ALA A 22 3.98 7.58 -9.39
N SER A 23 3.94 6.53 -10.24
CA SER A 23 3.49 6.65 -11.63
C SER A 23 1.99 6.94 -11.79
N SER A 24 1.16 6.60 -10.81
CA SER A 24 -0.29 6.76 -10.90
C SER A 24 -0.98 6.85 -9.53
N GLY A 25 -2.27 7.14 -9.54
CA GLY A 25 -3.15 7.06 -8.37
C GLY A 25 -2.63 7.83 -7.14
N MET A 26 -2.66 7.18 -5.99
CA MET A 26 -2.26 7.76 -4.70
C MET A 26 -0.79 8.20 -4.67
N GLY A 27 0.11 7.39 -5.24
CA GLY A 27 1.55 7.70 -5.27
C GLY A 27 1.85 8.96 -6.08
N ARG A 28 1.22 9.10 -7.25
CA ARG A 28 1.36 10.31 -8.09
C ARG A 28 0.82 11.55 -7.37
N ALA A 29 -0.34 11.46 -6.77
CA ALA A 29 -0.90 12.57 -6.00
C ALA A 29 0.02 12.96 -4.82
N CYS A 30 0.59 11.99 -4.11
CA CYS A 30 1.56 12.26 -3.04
C CYS A 30 2.81 12.96 -3.58
N ALA A 31 3.38 12.50 -4.69
CA ALA A 31 4.57 13.11 -5.28
C ALA A 31 4.33 14.57 -5.68
N LEU A 32 3.22 14.84 -6.36
CA LEU A 32 2.84 16.20 -6.76
C LEU A 32 2.62 17.10 -5.54
N ARG A 33 1.84 16.66 -4.56
CA ARG A 33 1.55 17.46 -3.36
C ARG A 33 2.81 17.76 -2.54
N LEU A 34 3.77 16.84 -2.49
CA LEU A 34 5.04 17.05 -1.81
C LEU A 34 5.93 18.03 -2.57
N ALA A 35 5.96 17.97 -3.90
CA ALA A 35 6.65 18.93 -4.74
C ALA A 35 6.12 20.37 -4.56
N GLU A 36 4.80 20.54 -4.59
CA GLU A 36 4.11 21.81 -4.28
C GLU A 36 4.41 22.28 -2.85
N GLY A 37 4.60 21.35 -1.93
CA GLY A 37 4.91 21.63 -0.51
C GLY A 37 6.36 21.98 -0.21
N GLY A 38 7.20 22.15 -1.23
CA GLY A 38 8.59 22.58 -1.10
C GLY A 38 9.57 21.43 -0.81
N PHE A 39 9.24 20.19 -1.21
CA PHE A 39 10.17 19.07 -1.20
C PHE A 39 10.77 18.83 -2.58
N LYS A 40 12.04 18.41 -2.61
CA LYS A 40 12.63 17.76 -3.76
C LYS A 40 12.16 16.30 -3.77
N VAL A 41 11.39 15.89 -4.77
CA VAL A 41 10.70 14.60 -4.76
C VAL A 41 11.33 13.65 -5.77
N PHE A 42 11.92 12.56 -5.28
CA PHE A 42 12.29 11.42 -6.09
C PHE A 42 11.05 10.53 -6.26
N ALA A 43 10.48 10.54 -7.46
CA ALA A 43 9.24 9.86 -7.78
C ALA A 43 9.53 8.56 -8.55
N SER A 44 9.28 7.39 -7.94
CA SER A 44 9.65 6.14 -8.59
C SER A 44 8.55 5.58 -9.50
N ALA A 45 8.98 5.06 -10.63
CA ALA A 45 8.19 4.26 -11.56
C ALA A 45 8.93 2.95 -11.90
N ARG A 46 8.17 1.91 -12.30
CA ARG A 46 8.78 0.63 -12.73
C ARG A 46 9.16 0.59 -14.20
N LYS A 47 8.55 1.44 -15.03
CA LYS A 47 8.69 1.46 -16.48
C LYS A 47 9.18 2.82 -16.93
N GLU A 48 10.07 2.84 -17.91
CA GLU A 48 10.62 4.05 -18.52
C GLU A 48 9.53 5.02 -19.00
N ARG A 49 8.50 4.53 -19.71
CA ARG A 49 7.40 5.35 -20.17
C ARG A 49 6.68 6.09 -19.03
N ASP A 50 6.54 5.42 -17.87
CA ASP A 50 5.87 6.00 -16.70
C ASP A 50 6.78 7.00 -15.99
N ALA A 51 8.10 6.78 -15.99
CA ALA A 51 9.09 7.73 -15.53
C ALA A 51 9.14 8.97 -16.44
N GLN A 52 9.07 8.78 -17.75
CA GLN A 52 9.00 9.89 -18.71
C GLN A 52 7.77 10.76 -18.49
N ALA A 53 6.59 10.17 -18.27
CA ALA A 53 5.38 10.93 -17.95
C ALA A 53 5.47 11.70 -16.61
N LEU A 54 6.31 11.25 -15.68
CA LEU A 54 6.61 12.00 -14.46
C LEU A 54 7.60 13.15 -14.73
N SER A 55 8.52 13.01 -15.68
CA SER A 55 9.48 14.06 -16.03
C SER A 55 8.82 15.31 -16.64
N GLU A 56 7.67 15.14 -17.28
CA GLU A 56 6.88 16.24 -17.85
C GLU A 56 6.35 17.21 -16.79
N VAL A 57 6.27 16.77 -15.52
CA VAL A 57 5.89 17.64 -14.38
C VAL A 57 6.96 18.69 -14.07
N GLY A 58 8.24 18.35 -14.34
CA GLY A 58 9.37 19.23 -14.08
C GLY A 58 9.81 19.31 -12.62
N SER A 59 10.83 20.13 -12.36
CA SER A 59 11.37 20.37 -11.02
C SER A 59 10.30 20.95 -10.08
N PRO A 60 10.27 20.56 -8.81
CA PRO A 60 11.28 19.78 -8.07
C PRO A 60 11.01 18.24 -8.03
N LEU A 61 10.30 17.69 -9.01
CA LEU A 61 10.05 16.26 -9.13
C LEU A 61 11.07 15.60 -10.05
N ILE A 62 11.76 14.58 -9.55
CA ILE A 62 12.79 13.81 -10.25
C ILE A 62 12.30 12.37 -10.40
N PRO A 63 12.03 11.91 -11.63
CA PRO A 63 11.64 10.53 -11.86
C PRO A 63 12.82 9.58 -11.67
N LEU A 64 12.54 8.38 -11.13
CA LEU A 64 13.50 7.29 -10.96
C LEU A 64 12.91 5.96 -11.41
N ILE A 65 13.73 5.09 -11.96
CA ILE A 65 13.37 3.69 -12.15
C ILE A 65 13.65 2.93 -10.85
N LEU A 66 12.60 2.43 -10.21
CA LEU A 66 12.69 1.60 -9.04
C LEU A 66 11.51 0.62 -9.00
N ASP A 67 11.81 -0.65 -9.15
CA ASP A 67 10.93 -1.77 -8.82
C ASP A 67 11.32 -2.29 -7.43
N VAL A 68 10.39 -2.27 -6.49
CA VAL A 68 10.65 -2.66 -5.11
C VAL A 68 11.01 -4.13 -4.96
N THR A 69 10.75 -4.96 -5.98
CA THR A 69 11.09 -6.38 -6.02
C THR A 69 12.46 -6.67 -6.67
N GLN A 70 13.15 -5.63 -7.12
CA GLN A 70 14.41 -5.75 -7.85
C GLN A 70 15.55 -5.04 -7.11
N GLU A 71 16.39 -5.80 -6.42
CA GLU A 71 17.53 -5.27 -5.65
C GLU A 71 18.43 -4.33 -6.48
N ARG A 72 18.66 -4.67 -7.76
CA ARG A 72 19.47 -3.85 -8.66
C ARG A 72 18.90 -2.45 -8.80
N THR A 73 17.59 -2.31 -9.04
CA THR A 73 16.95 -0.99 -9.24
C THR A 73 16.89 -0.20 -7.93
N ILE A 74 16.74 -0.88 -6.78
CA ILE A 74 16.81 -0.25 -5.45
C ILE A 74 18.23 0.32 -5.24
N ALA A 75 19.28 -0.45 -5.54
CA ALA A 75 20.66 -0.01 -5.38
C ALA A 75 21.03 1.13 -6.33
N GLU A 76 20.54 1.11 -7.57
CA GLU A 76 20.72 2.20 -8.54
C GLU A 76 20.04 3.49 -8.06
N ALA A 77 18.79 3.41 -7.64
CA ALA A 77 18.05 4.53 -7.06
C ALA A 77 18.72 5.09 -5.79
N PHE A 78 19.23 4.21 -4.93
CA PHE A 78 19.98 4.63 -3.73
C PHE A 78 21.22 5.44 -4.12
N ARG A 79 22.03 4.98 -5.09
CA ARG A 79 23.22 5.71 -5.54
C ARG A 79 22.86 7.08 -6.09
N THR A 80 21.87 7.14 -6.98
CA THR A 80 21.40 8.41 -7.57
C THR A 80 20.95 9.40 -6.48
N ILE A 81 20.15 8.95 -5.52
CA ILE A 81 19.66 9.83 -4.45
C ILE A 81 20.81 10.24 -3.52
N ARG A 82 21.68 9.30 -3.12
CA ARG A 82 22.84 9.59 -2.27
C ARG A 82 23.74 10.67 -2.87
N ASP A 83 24.04 10.54 -4.17
CA ASP A 83 24.95 11.45 -4.86
C ASP A 83 24.34 12.85 -5.02
N ASP A 84 23.00 12.94 -5.09
CA ASP A 84 22.26 14.20 -5.15
C ASP A 84 22.11 14.88 -3.78
N VAL A 85 21.76 14.13 -2.73
CA VAL A 85 21.47 14.71 -1.41
C VAL A 85 22.71 14.85 -0.52
N GLY A 86 23.78 14.15 -0.83
CA GLY A 86 25.03 14.17 -0.08
C GLY A 86 24.82 13.93 1.42
N THR A 87 25.47 14.77 2.25
CA THR A 87 25.40 14.68 3.72
C THR A 87 24.08 15.16 4.31
N ALA A 88 23.24 15.88 3.54
CA ALA A 88 21.92 16.31 4.01
C ALA A 88 20.96 15.12 4.22
N GLY A 89 21.18 14.03 3.49
CA GLY A 89 20.38 12.81 3.61
C GLY A 89 18.96 12.95 3.08
N LEU A 90 18.11 11.96 3.39
CA LEU A 90 16.74 11.86 2.91
C LEU A 90 15.76 12.26 4.05
N ALA A 91 15.03 13.35 3.85
CA ALA A 91 14.06 13.86 4.82
C ALA A 91 12.84 12.97 4.96
N GLY A 92 12.49 12.20 3.92
CA GLY A 92 11.36 11.29 3.97
C GLY A 92 11.41 10.14 2.96
N LEU A 93 10.81 9.02 3.35
CA LEU A 93 10.51 7.87 2.50
C LEU A 93 9.02 7.58 2.57
N VAL A 94 8.32 7.58 1.43
CA VAL A 94 6.92 7.18 1.32
C VAL A 94 6.85 5.80 0.64
N ASN A 95 6.66 4.76 1.41
CA ASN A 95 6.43 3.40 0.94
C ASN A 95 4.97 3.25 0.49
N ASN A 96 4.71 3.59 -0.76
CA ASN A 96 3.37 3.56 -1.36
C ASN A 96 3.21 2.45 -2.40
N ALA A 97 4.28 1.98 -3.05
CA ALA A 97 4.17 0.93 -4.05
C ALA A 97 3.39 -0.29 -3.51
N GLY A 98 2.50 -0.83 -4.32
CA GLY A 98 1.68 -1.95 -3.92
C GLY A 98 0.83 -2.49 -5.06
N ILE A 99 0.39 -3.72 -4.90
CA ILE A 99 -0.57 -4.38 -5.78
C ILE A 99 -1.73 -4.95 -4.98
N ALA A 100 -2.84 -5.23 -5.65
CA ALA A 100 -3.99 -5.92 -5.10
C ALA A 100 -4.25 -7.18 -5.92
N VAL A 101 -4.01 -8.33 -5.30
CA VAL A 101 -4.42 -9.64 -5.83
C VAL A 101 -5.66 -10.08 -5.06
N THR A 102 -6.75 -10.30 -5.78
CA THR A 102 -8.05 -10.72 -5.23
C THR A 102 -8.53 -11.98 -5.92
N GLY A 103 -9.29 -12.79 -5.21
CA GLY A 103 -9.86 -14.03 -5.72
C GLY A 103 -10.21 -14.99 -4.59
N PRO A 104 -10.98 -16.07 -4.87
CA PRO A 104 -11.23 -17.12 -3.91
C PRO A 104 -9.91 -17.73 -3.45
N MET A 105 -9.69 -17.82 -2.13
CA MET A 105 -8.44 -18.41 -1.59
C MET A 105 -8.22 -19.85 -2.04
N GLU A 106 -9.29 -20.60 -2.29
CA GLU A 106 -9.23 -21.97 -2.85
C GLU A 106 -8.62 -22.01 -4.24
N LEU A 107 -8.81 -20.97 -5.05
CA LEU A 107 -8.40 -20.92 -6.45
C LEU A 107 -7.19 -20.01 -6.70
N LEU A 108 -6.79 -19.24 -5.70
CA LEU A 108 -5.66 -18.32 -5.81
C LEU A 108 -4.36 -19.13 -5.82
N SER A 109 -3.56 -18.98 -6.87
CA SER A 109 -2.27 -19.67 -6.94
C SER A 109 -1.31 -19.16 -5.86
N LEU A 110 -0.43 -20.03 -5.36
CA LEU A 110 0.60 -19.62 -4.42
C LEU A 110 1.57 -18.60 -5.04
N ASP A 111 1.78 -18.61 -6.34
CA ASP A 111 2.65 -17.64 -7.01
C ASP A 111 2.05 -16.24 -7.02
N GLU A 112 0.73 -16.11 -7.23
CA GLU A 112 0.04 -14.83 -7.08
C GLU A 112 0.07 -14.34 -5.62
N LEU A 113 -0.08 -15.24 -4.66
CA LEU A 113 0.03 -14.90 -3.25
C LEU A 113 1.47 -14.48 -2.90
N ARG A 114 2.50 -15.20 -3.37
CA ARG A 114 3.91 -14.79 -3.22
C ARG A 114 4.16 -13.44 -3.83
N ARG A 115 3.71 -13.21 -5.07
CA ARG A 115 3.83 -11.91 -5.76
C ARG A 115 3.20 -10.77 -4.98
N GLN A 116 2.05 -11.02 -4.33
CA GLN A 116 1.41 -10.03 -3.44
C GLN A 116 2.32 -9.66 -2.27
N PHE A 117 2.96 -10.65 -1.63
CA PHE A 117 3.85 -10.42 -0.50
C PHE A 117 5.18 -9.82 -0.94
N GLU A 118 5.74 -10.25 -2.08
CA GLU A 118 6.98 -9.68 -2.63
C GLU A 118 6.86 -8.17 -2.81
N VAL A 119 5.77 -7.68 -3.39
CA VAL A 119 5.58 -6.24 -3.60
C VAL A 119 5.19 -5.52 -2.32
N ASN A 120 4.18 -6.04 -1.59
CA ASN A 120 3.55 -5.29 -0.51
C ASN A 120 4.27 -5.38 0.84
N VAL A 121 5.15 -6.37 1.00
CA VAL A 121 5.87 -6.64 2.26
C VAL A 121 7.36 -6.58 2.03
N PHE A 122 7.93 -7.57 1.34
CA PHE A 122 9.38 -7.72 1.21
C PHE A 122 10.02 -6.55 0.47
N GLY A 123 9.44 -6.11 -0.63
CA GLY A 123 9.93 -4.98 -1.40
C GLY A 123 9.92 -3.66 -0.59
N GLN A 124 8.87 -3.43 0.23
CA GLN A 124 8.82 -2.25 1.09
C GLN A 124 9.90 -2.28 2.18
N VAL A 125 10.18 -3.48 2.72
CA VAL A 125 11.26 -3.69 3.68
C VAL A 125 12.61 -3.47 3.02
N ALA A 126 12.84 -4.05 1.85
CA ALA A 126 14.09 -3.90 1.10
C ALA A 126 14.41 -2.42 0.78
N VAL A 127 13.42 -1.67 0.28
CA VAL A 127 13.57 -0.23 0.06
C VAL A 127 13.87 0.49 1.38
N THR A 128 13.13 0.19 2.45
CA THR A 128 13.38 0.82 3.75
C THR A 128 14.81 0.58 4.21
N GLN A 129 15.27 -0.67 4.19
CA GLN A 129 16.63 -1.05 4.60
C GLN A 129 17.71 -0.33 3.79
N ALA A 130 17.55 -0.29 2.46
CA ALA A 130 18.49 0.37 1.57
C ALA A 130 18.63 1.88 1.86
N PHE A 131 17.52 2.56 2.17
CA PHE A 131 17.50 4.01 2.39
C PHE A 131 17.70 4.44 3.85
N LEU A 132 17.79 3.50 4.81
CA LEU A 132 18.04 3.83 6.22
C LEU A 132 19.30 4.70 6.46
N PRO A 133 20.44 4.51 5.77
CA PRO A 133 21.61 5.38 5.96
C PRO A 133 21.31 6.86 5.70
N LEU A 134 20.60 7.15 4.60
CA LEU A 134 20.22 8.52 4.23
C LEU A 134 19.14 9.09 5.18
N LEU A 135 18.20 8.25 5.62
CA LEU A 135 17.19 8.62 6.62
C LEU A 135 17.81 8.93 7.98
N ARG A 136 18.87 8.20 8.38
CA ARG A 136 19.60 8.50 9.62
C ARG A 136 20.33 9.83 9.54
N ALA A 137 20.99 10.13 8.42
CA ALA A 137 21.70 11.39 8.22
C ALA A 137 20.76 12.60 8.40
N ALA A 138 19.56 12.54 7.83
CA ALA A 138 18.56 13.61 7.93
C ALA A 138 17.69 13.55 9.20
N ARG A 139 17.76 12.49 10.02
CA ARG A 139 16.73 12.14 11.03
C ARG A 139 15.32 12.17 10.41
N GLY A 140 15.20 11.59 9.23
CA GLY A 140 14.04 11.66 8.37
C GLY A 140 12.83 10.92 8.89
N ARG A 141 11.81 10.79 8.02
CA ARG A 141 10.56 10.07 8.34
C ARG A 141 10.28 8.98 7.34
N ILE A 142 9.69 7.90 7.82
CA ILE A 142 9.14 6.83 7.00
C ILE A 142 7.62 6.91 7.09
N VAL A 143 6.96 7.03 5.94
CA VAL A 143 5.50 6.99 5.81
C VAL A 143 5.13 5.74 5.05
N ASN A 144 4.56 4.79 5.75
CA ASN A 144 4.13 3.51 5.19
C ASN A 144 2.65 3.55 4.83
N VAL A 145 2.29 3.10 3.62
CA VAL A 145 0.90 3.02 3.16
C VAL A 145 0.36 1.62 3.42
N GLY A 146 -0.38 1.50 4.51
CA GLY A 146 -1.13 0.30 4.88
C GLY A 146 -2.49 0.21 4.19
N SER A 147 -3.50 -0.21 4.94
CA SER A 147 -4.92 -0.25 4.52
C SER A 147 -5.82 -0.39 5.75
N VAL A 148 -7.04 0.11 5.69
CA VAL A 148 -8.05 -0.26 6.71
C VAL A 148 -8.34 -1.76 6.69
N GLY A 149 -8.24 -2.41 5.50
CA GLY A 149 -8.41 -3.85 5.32
C GLY A 149 -7.33 -4.70 5.99
N ALA A 150 -6.22 -4.13 6.48
CA ALA A 150 -5.26 -4.83 7.32
C ALA A 150 -5.84 -5.27 8.68
N ARG A 151 -6.91 -4.62 9.11
CA ARG A 151 -7.50 -4.82 10.44
C ARG A 151 -8.78 -5.66 10.46
N PHE A 152 -9.28 -6.03 9.30
CA PHE A 152 -10.40 -6.94 9.15
C PHE A 152 -10.34 -7.63 7.78
N ALA A 153 -10.57 -8.92 7.78
CA ALA A 153 -10.59 -9.68 6.53
C ALA A 153 -11.85 -9.41 5.72
N LEU A 154 -11.72 -9.42 4.41
CA LEU A 154 -12.83 -9.37 3.47
C LEU A 154 -12.85 -10.65 2.63
N PRO A 155 -14.01 -11.17 2.24
CA PRO A 155 -14.07 -12.27 1.28
C PRO A 155 -13.31 -11.88 0.01
N PHE A 156 -12.65 -12.83 -0.62
CA PHE A 156 -11.88 -12.67 -1.87
C PHE A 156 -10.68 -11.72 -1.83
N ALA A 157 -10.42 -11.04 -0.69
CA ALA A 157 -9.28 -10.14 -0.51
C ALA A 157 -8.23 -10.70 0.48
N GLY A 158 -8.23 -12.01 0.72
CA GLY A 158 -7.35 -12.64 1.72
C GLY A 158 -5.87 -12.34 1.49
N GLY A 159 -5.38 -12.45 0.26
CA GLY A 159 -4.00 -12.12 -0.09
C GLY A 159 -3.64 -10.66 0.17
N LEU A 160 -4.50 -9.73 -0.25
CA LEU A 160 -4.30 -8.29 -0.03
C LEU A 160 -4.31 -7.96 1.47
N ASN A 161 -5.34 -8.39 2.18
CA ASN A 161 -5.51 -8.04 3.59
C ASN A 161 -4.38 -8.62 4.46
N SER A 162 -3.97 -9.87 4.21
CA SER A 162 -2.87 -10.51 4.96
C SER A 162 -1.54 -9.81 4.70
N SER A 163 -1.23 -9.44 3.45
CA SER A 163 0.00 -8.70 3.14
C SER A 163 0.03 -7.32 3.82
N LYS A 164 -1.10 -6.61 3.83
CA LYS A 164 -1.20 -5.31 4.52
C LYS A 164 -1.14 -5.46 6.04
N ALA A 165 -1.70 -6.51 6.62
CA ALA A 165 -1.60 -6.80 8.05
C ALA A 165 -0.14 -7.12 8.46
N ALA A 166 0.56 -7.93 7.67
CA ALA A 166 1.98 -8.20 7.86
C ALA A 166 2.82 -6.93 7.81
N PHE A 167 2.59 -6.08 6.80
CA PHE A 167 3.31 -4.82 6.67
C PHE A 167 3.00 -3.82 7.80
N GLU A 168 1.77 -3.77 8.31
CA GLU A 168 1.43 -2.95 9.49
C GLU A 168 2.16 -3.42 10.76
N SER A 169 2.32 -4.74 10.96
CA SER A 169 3.09 -5.30 12.07
C SER A 169 4.57 -4.90 11.98
N ILE A 170 5.17 -5.00 10.77
CA ILE A 170 6.54 -4.56 10.50
C ILE A 170 6.68 -3.05 10.74
N ASN A 171 5.70 -2.24 10.30
CA ASN A 171 5.67 -0.80 10.57
C ASN A 171 5.79 -0.50 12.08
N ASP A 172 5.05 -1.23 12.91
CA ASP A 172 5.05 -1.00 14.35
C ASP A 172 6.38 -1.40 15.00
N SER A 173 7.05 -2.47 14.53
CA SER A 173 8.40 -2.84 14.93
C SER A 173 9.42 -1.76 14.54
N LEU A 174 9.44 -1.36 13.27
CA LEU A 174 10.33 -0.29 12.77
C LEU A 174 10.15 1.02 13.55
N ARG A 175 8.92 1.37 13.92
CA ARG A 175 8.62 2.58 14.69
C ARG A 175 9.30 2.58 16.07
N MET A 176 9.42 1.43 16.72
CA MET A 176 10.08 1.27 18.00
C MET A 176 11.61 1.21 17.83
N GLU A 177 12.08 0.41 16.89
CA GLU A 177 13.49 0.19 16.62
C GLU A 177 14.23 1.45 16.14
N LEU A 178 13.59 2.26 15.29
CA LEU A 178 14.19 3.44 14.70
C LEU A 178 14.05 4.71 15.54
N ARG A 179 13.28 4.65 16.64
CA ARG A 179 13.08 5.79 17.54
C ARG A 179 14.37 6.32 18.17
N PRO A 180 15.33 5.48 18.64
CA PRO A 180 16.60 5.96 19.18
C PRO A 180 17.44 6.77 18.18
N TRP A 181 17.26 6.51 16.88
CA TRP A 181 17.93 7.21 15.79
C TRP A 181 17.24 8.51 15.36
N GLY A 182 16.16 8.90 16.04
CA GLY A 182 15.38 10.08 15.69
C GLY A 182 14.48 9.93 14.46
N ILE A 183 14.44 8.74 13.85
CA ILE A 183 13.58 8.46 12.69
C ILE A 183 12.14 8.18 13.18
N ARG A 184 11.18 8.89 12.58
CA ARG A 184 9.76 8.70 12.87
C ARG A 184 9.13 7.81 11.81
N VAL A 185 8.46 6.75 12.23
CA VAL A 185 7.71 5.83 11.35
C VAL A 185 6.22 6.03 11.57
N VAL A 186 5.50 6.28 10.49
CA VAL A 186 4.09 6.65 10.46
C VAL A 186 3.35 5.72 9.50
N LEU A 187 2.15 5.30 9.88
CA LEU A 187 1.28 4.51 9.05
C LEU A 187 0.11 5.37 8.53
N ILE A 188 -0.07 5.39 7.22
CA ILE A 188 -1.30 5.86 6.58
C ILE A 188 -2.19 4.63 6.35
N SER A 189 -3.45 4.69 6.75
CA SER A 189 -4.42 3.60 6.58
C SER A 189 -5.57 4.08 5.69
N PRO A 190 -5.43 3.99 4.35
CA PRO A 190 -6.48 4.33 3.42
C PRO A 190 -7.66 3.36 3.54
N GLY A 191 -8.87 3.92 3.52
CA GLY A 191 -10.11 3.20 3.24
C GLY A 191 -10.44 3.29 1.75
N SER A 192 -11.69 3.65 1.42
CA SER A 192 -12.10 3.85 0.05
C SER A 192 -11.50 5.14 -0.53
N ILE A 193 -10.61 4.98 -1.48
CA ILE A 193 -10.00 6.08 -2.24
C ILE A 193 -10.45 5.93 -3.70
N ARG A 194 -11.09 6.94 -4.23
CA ARG A 194 -11.48 7.00 -5.64
C ARG A 194 -10.24 7.17 -6.51
N THR A 195 -9.98 6.20 -7.37
CA THR A 195 -8.88 6.25 -8.34
C THR A 195 -9.44 6.03 -9.75
N SER A 196 -8.70 6.42 -10.76
CA SER A 196 -9.05 6.15 -12.18
C SER A 196 -8.88 4.68 -12.59
N ALA A 197 -8.76 3.77 -11.63
CA ALA A 197 -8.46 2.36 -11.89
C ALA A 197 -9.71 1.47 -11.99
N GLU A 198 -10.94 2.03 -11.97
CA GLU A 198 -12.18 1.24 -11.97
C GLU A 198 -12.29 0.29 -13.17
N ALA A 199 -12.07 0.83 -14.39
CA ALA A 199 -12.11 0.02 -15.60
C ALA A 199 -11.04 -1.09 -15.60
N LYS A 200 -9.85 -0.79 -15.05
CA LYS A 200 -8.77 -1.76 -14.89
C LYS A 200 -9.15 -2.84 -13.88
N LEU A 201 -9.73 -2.48 -12.75
CA LEU A 201 -10.18 -3.43 -11.73
C LEU A 201 -11.25 -4.39 -12.28
N LEU A 202 -12.19 -3.88 -13.07
CA LEU A 202 -13.17 -4.72 -13.77
C LEU A 202 -12.50 -5.67 -14.76
N ALA A 203 -11.61 -5.17 -15.61
CA ALA A 203 -10.91 -6.00 -16.60
C ALA A 203 -10.05 -7.08 -15.92
N ASP A 204 -9.30 -6.71 -14.87
CA ASP A 204 -8.47 -7.64 -14.09
C ASP A 204 -9.36 -8.72 -13.42
N SER A 205 -10.52 -8.34 -12.88
CA SER A 205 -11.45 -9.28 -12.25
C SER A 205 -12.06 -10.30 -13.24
N GLU A 206 -12.40 -9.88 -14.44
CA GLU A 206 -12.88 -10.80 -15.48
C GLU A 206 -11.77 -11.71 -15.99
N ALA A 207 -10.52 -11.24 -16.05
CA ALA A 207 -9.37 -12.09 -16.34
C ALA A 207 -9.18 -13.18 -15.28
N VAL A 208 -9.33 -12.82 -14.00
CA VAL A 208 -9.31 -13.78 -12.87
C VAL A 208 -10.40 -14.84 -13.04
N VAL A 209 -11.65 -14.45 -13.34
CA VAL A 209 -12.77 -15.39 -13.54
C VAL A 209 -12.54 -16.28 -14.77
N LYS A 210 -11.99 -15.75 -15.86
CA LYS A 210 -11.63 -16.55 -17.04
C LYS A 210 -10.64 -17.65 -16.71
N GLY A 211 -9.68 -17.39 -15.80
CA GLY A 211 -8.68 -18.37 -15.35
C GLY A 211 -9.24 -19.49 -14.46
N PHE A 212 -10.47 -19.41 -13.96
CA PHE A 212 -11.05 -20.47 -13.15
C PHE A 212 -11.38 -21.70 -14.00
N SER A 213 -11.24 -22.90 -13.43
CA SER A 213 -11.81 -24.13 -14.00
C SER A 213 -13.33 -24.06 -14.14
N ALA A 214 -13.95 -24.97 -14.88
CA ALA A 214 -15.40 -25.02 -15.00
C ALA A 214 -16.10 -25.13 -13.62
N GLU A 215 -15.56 -25.95 -12.74
CA GLU A 215 -16.04 -26.13 -11.37
C GLU A 215 -15.82 -24.88 -10.52
N GLY A 216 -14.65 -24.24 -10.63
CA GLY A 216 -14.34 -22.98 -9.94
C GLY A 216 -15.26 -21.84 -10.40
N LYS A 217 -15.59 -21.78 -11.70
CA LYS A 217 -16.59 -20.83 -12.24
C LYS A 217 -17.97 -21.08 -11.64
N ALA A 218 -18.42 -22.32 -11.60
CA ALA A 218 -19.71 -22.69 -11.03
C ALA A 218 -19.82 -22.29 -9.55
N ARG A 219 -18.73 -22.48 -8.78
CA ARG A 219 -18.72 -22.16 -7.35
C ARG A 219 -18.57 -20.70 -7.02
N TYR A 220 -17.68 -19.97 -7.72
CA TYR A 220 -17.20 -18.66 -7.26
C TYR A 220 -17.45 -17.48 -8.19
N ALA A 221 -17.69 -17.68 -9.50
CA ALA A 221 -17.73 -16.57 -10.45
C ALA A 221 -18.78 -15.51 -10.09
N SER A 222 -19.99 -15.93 -9.72
CA SER A 222 -21.08 -15.02 -9.34
C SER A 222 -20.73 -14.22 -8.06
N SER A 223 -20.32 -14.93 -7.00
CA SER A 223 -19.98 -14.32 -5.72
C SER A 223 -18.77 -13.37 -5.82
N TYR A 224 -17.76 -13.75 -6.63
CA TYR A 224 -16.59 -12.91 -6.83
C TYR A 224 -16.93 -11.62 -7.62
N ARG A 225 -17.78 -11.72 -8.68
CA ARG A 225 -18.26 -10.53 -9.38
C ARG A 225 -19.08 -9.62 -8.47
N ALA A 226 -19.94 -10.19 -7.63
CA ALA A 226 -20.71 -9.42 -6.64
C ALA A 226 -19.79 -8.68 -5.65
N PHE A 227 -18.71 -9.33 -5.21
CA PHE A 227 -17.67 -8.69 -4.38
C PHE A 227 -17.01 -7.51 -5.10
N VAL A 228 -16.58 -7.69 -6.37
CA VAL A 228 -15.92 -6.63 -7.15
C VAL A 228 -16.87 -5.45 -7.36
N GLN A 229 -18.13 -5.69 -7.68
CA GLN A 229 -19.14 -4.64 -7.81
C GLN A 229 -19.38 -3.89 -6.49
N ALA A 230 -19.42 -4.59 -5.37
CA ALA A 230 -19.54 -3.95 -4.05
C ALA A 230 -18.31 -3.11 -3.72
N LEU A 231 -17.10 -3.59 -4.06
CA LEU A 231 -15.85 -2.86 -3.85
C LEU A 231 -15.83 -1.57 -4.69
N LEU A 232 -16.17 -1.64 -5.98
CA LEU A 232 -16.27 -0.47 -6.86
C LEU A 232 -17.30 0.54 -6.34
N GLY A 233 -18.46 0.07 -5.88
CA GLY A 233 -19.46 0.94 -5.25
C GLY A 233 -18.94 1.64 -3.99
N LEU A 234 -18.06 1.01 -3.22
CA LEU A 234 -17.41 1.67 -2.08
C LEU A 234 -16.35 2.68 -2.53
N GLU A 235 -15.58 2.37 -3.56
CA GLU A 235 -14.53 3.26 -4.10
C GLU A 235 -15.12 4.50 -4.78
N SER A 236 -16.22 4.36 -5.52
CA SER A 236 -16.88 5.50 -6.16
C SER A 236 -17.38 6.56 -5.17
N HIS A 237 -17.73 6.15 -3.95
CA HIS A 237 -18.08 7.04 -2.82
C HIS A 237 -16.87 7.39 -1.94
N GLY A 238 -15.68 6.98 -2.32
CA GLY A 238 -14.43 7.29 -1.64
C GLY A 238 -13.99 8.74 -1.82
N VAL A 239 -13.01 9.14 -1.02
CA VAL A 239 -12.32 10.44 -1.21
C VAL A 239 -11.33 10.35 -2.36
N GLY A 240 -11.01 11.48 -2.97
CA GLY A 240 -9.97 11.51 -4.01
C GLY A 240 -8.55 11.28 -3.45
N PRO A 241 -7.60 10.95 -4.33
CA PRO A 241 -6.22 10.69 -3.94
C PRO A 241 -5.51 11.89 -3.33
N GLU A 242 -5.99 13.12 -3.58
CA GLU A 242 -5.50 14.37 -3.01
C GLU A 242 -5.67 14.43 -1.48
N VAL A 243 -6.72 13.81 -0.93
CA VAL A 243 -6.93 13.75 0.53
C VAL A 243 -5.87 12.88 1.19
N MET A 244 -5.47 11.79 0.52
CA MET A 244 -4.36 10.98 0.98
C MET A 244 -3.03 11.73 0.85
N ALA A 245 -2.80 12.39 -0.26
CA ALA A 245 -1.60 13.18 -0.52
C ALA A 245 -1.40 14.28 0.55
N GLU A 246 -2.46 15.03 0.88
CA GLU A 246 -2.43 16.01 1.97
C GLU A 246 -2.16 15.35 3.33
N THR A 247 -2.67 14.14 3.55
CA THR A 247 -2.40 13.42 4.80
C THR A 247 -0.94 12.98 4.90
N VAL A 248 -0.34 12.51 3.79
CA VAL A 248 1.09 12.18 3.70
C VAL A 248 1.94 13.42 3.92
N TYR A 249 1.60 14.55 3.29
CA TYR A 249 2.27 15.82 3.49
C TYR A 249 2.26 16.23 4.98
N ARG A 250 1.09 16.19 5.63
CA ARG A 250 0.98 16.47 7.08
C ARG A 250 1.76 15.48 7.93
N ALA A 251 1.81 14.20 7.57
CA ALA A 251 2.59 13.20 8.29
C ALA A 251 4.09 13.50 8.22
N LEU A 252 4.58 14.02 7.08
CA LEU A 252 5.98 14.39 6.89
C LEU A 252 6.34 15.73 7.56
N THR A 253 5.41 16.69 7.64
CA THR A 253 5.71 18.06 8.12
C THR A 253 5.33 18.32 9.57
N ALA A 254 4.40 17.54 10.16
CA ALA A 254 3.95 17.76 11.53
C ALA A 254 5.11 17.70 12.52
N ARG A 255 5.19 18.63 13.47
CA ARG A 255 6.22 18.62 14.55
C ARG A 255 6.20 17.31 15.32
N ILE A 256 5.02 16.80 15.69
CA ILE A 256 4.80 15.50 16.34
C ILE A 256 3.77 14.75 15.52
N PRO A 257 4.21 13.86 14.59
CA PRO A 257 3.27 13.08 13.80
C PRO A 257 2.53 12.04 14.65
N LYS A 258 1.28 11.78 14.27
CA LYS A 258 0.52 10.64 14.83
C LYS A 258 1.15 9.33 14.34
N ARG A 259 0.98 8.27 15.12
CA ARG A 259 1.45 6.92 14.73
C ARG A 259 0.69 6.38 13.51
N ARG A 260 -0.60 6.74 13.39
CA ARG A 260 -1.50 6.29 12.32
C ARG A 260 -2.43 7.42 11.89
N TYR A 261 -2.63 7.50 10.57
CA TYR A 261 -3.56 8.42 9.92
C TYR A 261 -4.56 7.62 9.09
N PRO A 262 -5.77 7.37 9.57
CA PRO A 262 -6.85 6.82 8.76
C PRO A 262 -7.33 7.85 7.75
N VAL A 263 -7.53 7.43 6.49
CA VAL A 263 -7.93 8.31 5.38
C VAL A 263 -9.21 7.78 4.74
N GLY A 264 -10.15 8.67 4.48
CA GLY A 264 -11.42 8.37 3.83
C GLY A 264 -12.56 8.07 4.80
N PRO A 265 -13.79 7.96 4.26
CA PRO A 265 -15.00 7.73 5.04
C PRO A 265 -14.91 6.43 5.84
N LYS A 266 -15.45 6.45 7.05
CA LYS A 266 -15.54 5.26 7.94
C LYS A 266 -14.21 4.56 8.23
N SER A 267 -13.06 5.11 7.80
CA SER A 267 -11.72 4.51 7.99
C SER A 267 -11.31 4.32 9.45
N ARG A 268 -11.93 5.05 10.37
CA ARG A 268 -11.79 4.85 11.83
C ARG A 268 -12.86 3.93 12.40
N LEU A 269 -14.08 4.08 11.91
CA LEU A 269 -15.25 3.40 12.45
C LEU A 269 -15.24 1.91 12.12
N LEU A 270 -14.98 1.53 10.87
CA LEU A 270 -15.05 0.13 10.46
C LEU A 270 -14.04 -0.77 11.19
N PRO A 271 -12.75 -0.43 11.32
CA PRO A 271 -11.83 -1.25 12.11
C PRO A 271 -12.23 -1.39 13.57
N PHE A 272 -12.74 -0.32 14.18
CA PHE A 272 -13.23 -0.36 15.56
C PHE A 272 -14.46 -1.26 15.67
N LEU A 273 -15.45 -1.08 14.80
CA LEU A 273 -16.68 -1.87 14.80
C LEU A 273 -16.37 -3.36 14.65
N PHE A 274 -15.54 -3.74 13.66
CA PHE A 274 -15.20 -5.15 13.43
C PHE A 274 -14.28 -5.75 14.51
N ALA A 275 -13.56 -4.94 15.26
CA ALA A 275 -12.76 -5.41 16.40
C ALA A 275 -13.60 -5.64 17.67
N THR A 276 -14.76 -5.00 17.80
CA THR A 276 -15.62 -5.07 19.01
C THR A 276 -16.81 -6.00 18.86
N LEU A 277 -17.26 -6.27 17.62
CA LEU A 277 -18.36 -7.20 17.36
C LEU A 277 -17.94 -8.66 17.58
N PRO A 278 -18.83 -9.52 18.11
CA PRO A 278 -18.64 -10.96 18.06
C PRO A 278 -18.36 -11.43 16.63
N ALA A 279 -17.45 -12.39 16.45
CA ALA A 279 -16.96 -12.82 15.13
C ALA A 279 -18.11 -13.18 14.16
N SER A 280 -19.12 -13.92 14.63
CA SER A 280 -20.27 -14.32 13.80
C SER A 280 -21.12 -13.12 13.32
N MET A 281 -21.23 -12.06 14.13
CA MET A 281 -21.93 -10.84 13.74
C MET A 281 -21.09 -10.02 12.74
N ALA A 282 -19.78 -9.91 13.00
CA ALA A 282 -18.86 -9.24 12.12
C ALA A 282 -18.84 -9.91 10.74
N ASP A 283 -18.83 -11.25 10.68
CA ASP A 283 -18.86 -12.00 9.43
C ASP A 283 -20.17 -11.80 8.66
N ARG A 284 -21.33 -11.90 9.35
CA ARG A 284 -22.63 -11.62 8.72
C ARG A 284 -22.69 -10.22 8.12
N LEU A 285 -22.15 -9.23 8.84
CA LEU A 285 -22.13 -7.84 8.35
C LEU A 285 -21.21 -7.69 7.12
N ARG A 286 -20.00 -8.29 7.15
CA ARG A 286 -19.08 -8.28 6.00
C ARG A 286 -19.69 -8.97 4.78
N MET A 287 -20.27 -10.16 4.97
CA MET A 287 -20.96 -10.88 3.90
C MET A 287 -22.07 -10.05 3.27
N ARG A 288 -22.89 -9.36 4.07
CA ARG A 288 -23.95 -8.46 3.56
C ARG A 288 -23.37 -7.26 2.80
N LEU A 289 -22.34 -6.58 3.37
CA LEU A 289 -21.71 -5.41 2.74
C LEU A 289 -21.12 -5.73 1.37
N PHE A 290 -20.59 -6.94 1.20
CA PHE A 290 -20.00 -7.41 -0.06
C PHE A 290 -20.94 -8.30 -0.87
N ARG A 291 -22.25 -8.23 -0.60
CA ARG A 291 -23.31 -8.93 -1.33
C ARG A 291 -23.08 -10.44 -1.43
N GLN A 292 -22.47 -11.03 -0.41
CA GLN A 292 -22.26 -12.47 -0.32
C GLN A 292 -23.53 -13.12 0.26
N THR A 293 -24.51 -13.38 -0.58
CA THR A 293 -25.63 -14.25 -0.24
C THR A 293 -25.16 -15.69 -0.42
N GLY A 294 -25.46 -16.56 0.55
CA GLY A 294 -25.15 -17.98 0.40
C GLY A 294 -25.72 -18.53 -0.92
N PRO A 295 -25.16 -19.58 -1.46
CA PRO A 295 -25.65 -20.15 -2.72
C PRO A 295 -27.14 -20.48 -2.55
N SER A 296 -27.98 -19.80 -3.34
CA SER A 296 -29.37 -20.19 -3.50
C SER A 296 -29.36 -21.56 -4.16
N GLY A 297 -29.47 -22.63 -3.37
CA GLY A 297 -29.49 -24.00 -3.85
C GLY A 297 -28.36 -24.94 -3.42
N CYS A 298 -27.40 -24.52 -2.59
CA CYS A 298 -26.51 -25.48 -1.93
C CYS A 298 -27.26 -26.13 -0.76
N SER A 299 -28.06 -27.14 -1.03
CA SER A 299 -28.37 -28.18 -0.06
C SER A 299 -27.01 -28.74 0.38
N LEU A 300 -26.69 -28.57 1.65
CA LEU A 300 -25.59 -29.33 2.24
C LEU A 300 -25.95 -30.80 2.05
N ALA A 301 -25.40 -31.44 1.02
CA ALA A 301 -25.39 -32.89 0.96
C ALA A 301 -24.77 -33.34 2.28
N PRO A 302 -25.35 -34.33 2.97
CA PRO A 302 -24.83 -34.80 4.23
C PRO A 302 -23.35 -35.14 4.04
N THR A 303 -22.53 -34.55 4.87
CA THR A 303 -21.09 -34.78 4.91
C THR A 303 -20.84 -36.30 4.83
N GLN A 304 -20.17 -36.72 3.76
CA GLN A 304 -19.60 -38.08 3.73
C GLN A 304 -18.73 -38.20 4.98
N SER A 305 -18.90 -39.28 5.67
CA SER A 305 -18.17 -39.65 6.89
C SER A 305 -16.67 -39.34 6.71
N PRO A 306 -15.99 -38.82 7.72
CA PRO A 306 -14.56 -38.54 7.61
C PRO A 306 -13.81 -39.80 7.15
N PRO A 307 -12.79 -39.65 6.27
CA PRO A 307 -11.99 -40.80 5.85
C PRO A 307 -11.39 -41.47 7.09
N SER A 308 -11.41 -42.79 7.09
CA SER A 308 -10.85 -43.61 8.15
C SER A 308 -9.41 -43.18 8.46
N PRO A 309 -9.00 -43.19 9.74
CA PRO A 309 -7.64 -42.79 10.10
C PRO A 309 -6.63 -43.69 9.40
N LEU A 310 -5.58 -43.07 8.84
CA LEU A 310 -4.46 -43.79 8.22
C LEU A 310 -3.88 -44.78 9.20
N PRO A 311 -3.52 -46.04 8.76
CA PRO A 311 -2.93 -47.03 9.62
C PRO A 311 -1.62 -46.52 10.22
N GLY A 312 -1.53 -46.64 11.55
CA GLY A 312 -0.42 -46.13 12.35
C GLY A 312 0.94 -46.62 11.85
N ARG A 313 1.88 -45.69 11.71
CA ARG A 313 3.31 -46.02 11.74
C ARG A 313 3.61 -46.51 13.16
N ARG A 314 3.91 -47.80 13.30
CA ARG A 314 4.54 -48.35 14.51
C ARG A 314 5.93 -47.74 14.64
N ALA A 315 6.33 -47.46 15.86
CA ALA A 315 7.59 -46.96 16.35
C ALA A 315 8.83 -47.61 15.78
#